data_4e47f1d125ca1b281e757426753b8f5e
#
_entry.id   4e47f1d125ca1b281e757426753b8f5e
#
_cell.length_a   1.000
_cell.length_b   1.000
_cell.length_c   1.000
_cell.angle_alpha   90.00
_cell.angle_beta   90.00
_cell.angle_gamma   90.00
#
_symmetry.space_group_name_H-M   'P 1'
#
loop_
_entity.id
_entity.type
_entity.pdbx_description
1 polymer ?
#
loop_
_entity_poly.entity_id
_entity_poly.type
_entity_poly.pdbx_seq_one_letter_code
_entity_poly.pdbx_strand_id
1 'polypeptide(L)'
;ALFVVGGVYASLVVGMSLTQVLILGIILNVLSGPSSIYGGYLNDAIGSKNVINLSLWGLLVSGVLGLSIDKDTIFYFFTVNEYSASVEELTFGIFNSTSQITYIFVVIGISIFYGPAQTASRALMVKLSPQEKMTEFFGLYAFAGKSTAWLVPGLMSIILAFTGSLQYAMISIVFFNLVGIIGMYFVSEK
;
A
#
# COMPACT_ATOMS: atom_id res chain seq x y z
N ALA A 1 6.20 5.52 3.81
CA ALA A 1 5.21 6.45 3.24
C ALA A 1 3.79 5.85 3.23
N LEU A 2 3.58 4.64 2.67
CA LEU A 2 2.25 4.02 2.52
C LEU A 2 1.48 3.90 3.84
N PHE A 3 2.13 3.45 4.92
CA PHE A 3 1.52 3.32 6.24
C PHE A 3 1.09 4.67 6.82
N VAL A 4 1.97 5.67 6.76
CA VAL A 4 1.68 7.01 7.30
C VAL A 4 0.50 7.63 6.57
N VAL A 5 0.52 7.57 5.25
CA VAL A 5 -0.53 8.15 4.40
C VAL A 5 -1.84 7.38 4.55
N GLY A 6 -1.81 6.04 4.56
CA GLY A 6 -2.99 5.20 4.79
C GLY A 6 -3.59 5.41 6.19
N GLY A 7 -2.76 5.62 7.21
CA GLY A 7 -3.21 5.95 8.57
C GLY A 7 -3.91 7.31 8.68
N VAL A 8 -3.37 8.33 7.99
CA VAL A 8 -4.01 9.66 7.90
C VAL A 8 -5.37 9.56 7.22
N TYR A 9 -5.47 8.81 6.12
CA TYR A 9 -6.74 8.56 5.44
C TYR A 9 -7.75 7.83 6.34
N ALA A 10 -7.32 6.76 7.00
CA ALA A 10 -8.15 6.01 7.94
C ALA A 10 -8.72 6.90 9.06
N SER A 11 -7.90 7.81 9.58
CA SER A 11 -8.33 8.71 10.65
C SER A 11 -9.26 9.83 10.15
N LEU A 12 -8.92 10.50 9.04
CA LEU A 12 -9.63 11.71 8.61
C LEU A 12 -10.82 11.43 7.71
N VAL A 13 -10.77 10.36 6.90
CA VAL A 13 -11.83 10.03 5.93
C VAL A 13 -12.70 8.88 6.43
N VAL A 14 -12.10 7.76 6.87
CA VAL A 14 -12.88 6.61 7.37
C VAL A 14 -13.38 6.82 8.82
N GLY A 15 -12.87 7.84 9.52
CA GLY A 15 -13.30 8.18 10.88
C GLY A 15 -12.76 7.23 11.94
N MET A 16 -11.58 6.65 11.75
CA MET A 16 -10.94 5.76 12.72
C MET A 16 -10.25 6.54 13.84
N SER A 17 -10.36 6.03 15.06
CA SER A 17 -9.61 6.52 16.22
C SER A 17 -8.12 6.20 16.10
N LEU A 18 -7.28 6.91 16.87
CA LEU A 18 -5.84 6.65 16.90
C LEU A 18 -5.51 5.19 17.24
N THR A 19 -6.23 4.60 18.20
CA THR A 19 -6.06 3.19 18.59
C THR A 19 -6.36 2.24 17.43
N GLN A 20 -7.44 2.48 16.67
CA GLN A 20 -7.80 1.69 15.50
C GLN A 20 -6.73 1.80 14.39
N VAL A 21 -6.19 3.00 14.16
CA VAL A 21 -5.08 3.22 13.21
C VAL A 21 -3.81 2.49 13.65
N LEU A 22 -3.49 2.44 14.93
CA LEU A 22 -2.37 1.66 15.44
C LEU A 22 -2.57 0.16 15.22
N ILE A 23 -3.80 -0.36 15.42
CA ILE A 23 -4.15 -1.76 15.14
C ILE A 23 -3.97 -2.06 13.64
N LEU A 24 -4.41 -1.17 12.73
CA LEU A 24 -4.14 -1.30 11.29
C LEU A 24 -2.65 -1.42 10.99
N GLY A 25 -1.82 -0.63 11.66
CA GLY A 25 -0.37 -0.70 11.52
C GLY A 25 0.22 -2.03 11.96
N ILE A 26 -0.29 -2.59 13.04
CA ILE A 26 0.11 -3.93 13.52
C ILE A 26 -0.31 -4.99 12.50
N ILE A 27 -1.56 -4.96 12.02
CA ILE A 27 -2.08 -5.88 11.00
C ILE A 27 -1.18 -5.83 9.75
N LEU A 28 -0.88 -4.64 9.24
CA LEU A 28 -0.04 -4.45 8.06
C LEU A 28 1.35 -5.07 8.26
N ASN A 29 2.01 -4.80 9.38
CA ASN A 29 3.36 -5.31 9.65
C ASN A 29 3.37 -6.81 9.88
N VAL A 30 2.43 -7.35 10.66
CA VAL A 30 2.34 -8.78 10.96
C VAL A 30 2.06 -9.60 9.71
N LEU A 31 1.17 -9.14 8.82
CA LEU A 31 0.83 -9.85 7.59
C LEU A 31 1.90 -9.68 6.50
N SER A 32 2.61 -8.55 6.46
CA SER A 32 3.66 -8.33 5.46
C SER A 32 4.87 -9.26 5.67
N GLY A 33 5.13 -9.72 6.89
CA GLY A 33 6.19 -10.69 7.18
C GLY A 33 5.99 -12.02 6.44
N PRO A 34 4.93 -12.79 6.74
CA PRO A 34 4.60 -14.02 6.01
C PRO A 34 4.44 -13.82 4.50
N SER A 35 3.83 -12.71 4.06
CA SER A 35 3.69 -12.42 2.64
C SER A 35 5.04 -12.21 1.94
N SER A 36 6.04 -11.65 2.64
CA SER A 36 7.41 -11.53 2.13
C SER A 36 8.08 -12.88 1.93
N ILE A 37 7.85 -13.84 2.84
CA ILE A 37 8.36 -15.21 2.72
C ILE A 37 7.71 -15.87 1.50
N TYR A 38 6.38 -15.78 1.38
CA TYR A 38 5.67 -16.27 0.21
C TYR A 38 6.14 -15.61 -1.09
N GLY A 39 6.44 -14.30 -1.04
CA GLY A 39 7.05 -13.56 -2.13
C GLY A 39 8.41 -14.11 -2.58
N GLY A 40 9.21 -14.64 -1.65
CA GLY A 40 10.45 -15.36 -1.97
C GLY A 40 10.19 -16.61 -2.81
N TYR A 41 9.26 -17.47 -2.38
CA TYR A 41 8.88 -18.66 -3.16
C TYR A 41 8.32 -18.32 -4.54
N LEU A 42 7.47 -17.30 -4.62
CA LEU A 42 6.96 -16.81 -5.92
C LEU A 42 8.09 -16.30 -6.81
N ASN A 43 9.04 -15.58 -6.23
CA ASN A 43 10.21 -15.06 -6.97
C ASN A 43 11.03 -16.19 -7.61
N ASP A 44 11.20 -17.30 -6.91
CA ASP A 44 11.91 -18.47 -7.42
C ASP A 44 11.11 -19.22 -8.50
N ALA A 45 9.77 -19.20 -8.39
CA ALA A 45 8.88 -19.90 -9.32
C ALA A 45 8.61 -19.15 -10.63
N ILE A 46 8.37 -17.84 -10.57
CA ILE A 46 7.91 -17.05 -11.74
C ILE A 46 8.86 -15.90 -12.12
N GLY A 47 9.94 -15.69 -11.37
CA GLY A 47 10.92 -14.63 -11.60
C GLY A 47 10.56 -13.29 -10.96
N SER A 48 11.58 -12.48 -10.70
CA SER A 48 11.45 -11.24 -9.94
C SER A 48 10.56 -10.21 -10.62
N LYS A 49 10.69 -10.05 -11.93
CA LYS A 49 9.91 -9.09 -12.71
C LYS A 49 8.41 -9.39 -12.64
N ASN A 50 8.02 -10.66 -12.77
CA ASN A 50 6.61 -11.06 -12.74
C ASN A 50 6.01 -10.87 -11.35
N VAL A 51 6.76 -11.18 -10.29
CA VAL A 51 6.31 -10.96 -8.91
C VAL A 51 6.11 -9.47 -8.63
N ILE A 52 7.03 -8.61 -9.08
CA ILE A 52 6.89 -7.16 -8.91
C ILE A 52 5.64 -6.67 -9.67
N ASN A 53 5.45 -7.08 -10.92
CA ASN A 53 4.27 -6.68 -11.68
C ASN A 53 2.97 -7.14 -11.03
N LEU A 54 2.88 -8.40 -10.60
CA LEU A 54 1.72 -8.93 -9.88
C LEU A 54 1.44 -8.11 -8.61
N SER A 55 2.49 -7.81 -7.86
CA SER A 55 2.38 -7.03 -6.62
C SER A 55 1.93 -5.60 -6.87
N LEU A 56 2.47 -4.93 -7.90
CA LEU A 56 2.07 -3.58 -8.27
C LEU A 56 0.61 -3.52 -8.70
N TRP A 57 0.13 -4.49 -9.49
CA TRP A 57 -1.29 -4.58 -9.85
C TRP A 57 -2.18 -4.84 -8.63
N GLY A 58 -1.77 -5.73 -7.73
CA GLY A 58 -2.49 -5.98 -6.48
C GLY A 58 -2.55 -4.75 -5.58
N LEU A 59 -1.44 -4.02 -5.44
CA LEU A 59 -1.39 -2.76 -4.70
C LEU A 59 -2.25 -1.66 -5.34
N LEU A 60 -2.28 -1.61 -6.67
CA LEU A 60 -3.13 -0.67 -7.40
C LEU A 60 -4.61 -0.93 -7.15
N VAL A 61 -5.04 -2.19 -7.29
CA VAL A 61 -6.44 -2.59 -7.02
C VAL A 61 -6.80 -2.30 -5.57
N SER A 62 -5.97 -2.74 -4.60
CA SER A 62 -6.22 -2.47 -3.18
C SER A 62 -6.24 -0.98 -2.86
N GLY A 63 -5.35 -0.19 -3.48
CA GLY A 63 -5.32 1.26 -3.31
C GLY A 63 -6.57 1.95 -3.84
N VAL A 64 -7.01 1.59 -5.05
CA VAL A 64 -8.26 2.14 -5.65
C VAL A 64 -9.49 1.75 -4.81
N LEU A 65 -9.57 0.49 -4.35
CA LEU A 65 -10.63 0.07 -3.44
C LEU A 65 -10.61 0.86 -2.13
N GLY A 66 -9.41 1.11 -1.58
CA GLY A 66 -9.26 1.90 -0.36
C GLY A 66 -9.74 3.35 -0.51
N LEU A 67 -9.47 3.98 -1.66
CA LEU A 67 -9.94 5.32 -1.96
C LEU A 67 -11.47 5.42 -2.14
N SER A 68 -12.11 4.30 -2.44
CA SER A 68 -13.57 4.23 -2.62
C SER A 68 -14.34 4.08 -1.30
N ILE A 69 -13.64 4.04 -0.16
CA ILE A 69 -14.25 3.89 1.16
C ILE A 69 -14.22 5.24 1.88
N ASP A 70 -15.40 5.72 2.24
CA ASP A 70 -15.62 6.89 3.07
C ASP A 70 -16.35 6.48 4.35
N LYS A 71 -16.56 7.42 5.27
CA LYS A 71 -17.26 7.22 6.53
C LYS A 71 -18.68 6.70 6.32
N ASP A 72 -19.38 7.25 5.35
CA ASP A 72 -20.80 7.01 5.06
C ASP A 72 -21.06 6.18 3.80
N THR A 73 -20.00 5.93 2.98
CA THR A 73 -20.13 5.23 1.70
C THR A 73 -19.02 4.25 1.45
N ILE A 74 -19.37 3.09 0.91
CA ILE A 74 -18.45 2.07 0.43
C ILE A 74 -18.61 1.95 -1.08
N PHE A 75 -17.50 1.97 -1.83
CA PHE A 75 -17.47 1.92 -3.30
C PHE A 75 -18.34 2.99 -3.99
N TYR A 76 -18.52 4.18 -3.37
CA TYR A 76 -19.34 5.29 -3.87
C TYR A 76 -20.81 4.98 -4.13
N PHE A 77 -21.25 3.71 -4.04
CA PHE A 77 -22.60 3.25 -4.37
C PHE A 77 -23.39 2.77 -3.16
N PHE A 78 -22.72 2.27 -2.14
CA PHE A 78 -23.36 1.72 -0.95
C PHE A 78 -23.29 2.72 0.20
N THR A 79 -24.41 3.30 0.59
CA THR A 79 -24.52 4.08 1.83
C THR A 79 -24.52 3.13 3.01
N VAL A 80 -23.69 3.40 3.99
CA VAL A 80 -23.53 2.58 5.20
C VAL A 80 -23.78 3.46 6.42
N ASN A 81 -24.47 2.91 7.42
CA ASN A 81 -24.65 3.62 8.68
C ASN A 81 -23.31 3.79 9.40
N GLU A 82 -23.06 4.97 9.96
CA GLU A 82 -21.86 5.26 10.76
C GLU A 82 -21.66 4.27 11.92
N TYR A 83 -22.75 3.71 12.43
CA TYR A 83 -22.75 2.76 13.55
C TYR A 83 -23.43 1.45 13.15
N SER A 84 -22.79 0.33 13.47
CA SER A 84 -23.32 -1.02 13.30
C SER A 84 -23.09 -1.84 14.57
N ALA A 85 -24.18 -2.12 15.28
CA ALA A 85 -24.16 -2.95 16.49
C ALA A 85 -23.53 -4.34 16.25
N SER A 86 -23.81 -4.92 15.07
CA SER A 86 -23.24 -6.22 14.68
C SER A 86 -21.72 -6.19 14.53
N VAL A 87 -21.16 -5.08 14.03
CA VAL A 87 -19.70 -4.89 13.90
C VAL A 87 -19.08 -4.67 15.26
N GLU A 88 -19.70 -3.89 16.11
CA GLU A 88 -19.22 -3.65 17.48
C GLU A 88 -19.15 -4.94 18.28
N GLU A 89 -20.19 -5.76 18.22
CA GLU A 89 -20.25 -7.07 18.91
C GLU A 89 -19.17 -8.03 18.39
N LEU A 90 -19.02 -8.15 17.06
CA LEU A 90 -18.01 -9.01 16.42
C LEU A 90 -16.56 -8.59 16.73
N THR A 91 -16.33 -7.30 16.96
CA THR A 91 -14.98 -6.74 17.16
C THR A 91 -14.70 -6.41 18.63
N PHE A 92 -15.51 -6.87 19.57
CA PHE A 92 -15.39 -6.59 21.00
C PHE A 92 -15.33 -5.09 21.31
N GLY A 93 -16.09 -4.27 20.57
CA GLY A 93 -16.14 -2.82 20.73
C GLY A 93 -14.94 -2.07 20.16
N ILE A 94 -14.04 -2.73 19.45
CA ILE A 94 -12.86 -2.06 18.82
C ILE A 94 -13.28 -1.26 17.58
N PHE A 95 -14.15 -1.81 16.76
CA PHE A 95 -14.66 -1.17 15.54
C PHE A 95 -16.18 -1.09 15.60
N ASN A 96 -16.75 -0.01 15.09
CA ASN A 96 -18.19 0.29 15.22
C ASN A 96 -18.85 0.56 13.86
N SER A 97 -18.11 0.59 12.76
CA SER A 97 -18.65 0.86 11.44
C SER A 97 -18.25 -0.21 10.42
N THR A 98 -19.15 -0.50 9.50
CA THR A 98 -18.89 -1.39 8.37
C THR A 98 -17.79 -0.83 7.46
N SER A 99 -17.70 0.50 7.30
CA SER A 99 -16.64 1.16 6.54
C SER A 99 -15.26 0.87 7.14
N GLN A 100 -15.13 0.87 8.47
CA GLN A 100 -13.88 0.55 9.17
C GLN A 100 -13.44 -0.89 8.89
N ILE A 101 -14.36 -1.86 8.99
CA ILE A 101 -14.07 -3.27 8.69
C ILE A 101 -13.69 -3.45 7.22
N THR A 102 -14.41 -2.81 6.30
CA THR A 102 -14.07 -2.89 4.87
C THR A 102 -12.68 -2.32 4.60
N TYR A 103 -12.30 -1.25 5.27
CA TYR A 103 -10.96 -0.68 5.17
C TYR A 103 -9.87 -1.62 5.71
N ILE A 104 -10.15 -2.41 6.76
CA ILE A 104 -9.24 -3.46 7.25
C ILE A 104 -8.97 -4.50 6.15
N PHE A 105 -9.99 -4.94 5.41
CA PHE A 105 -9.80 -5.88 4.29
C PHE A 105 -8.91 -5.28 3.19
N VAL A 106 -9.02 -4.00 2.91
CA VAL A 106 -8.11 -3.30 1.99
C VAL A 106 -6.68 -3.30 2.51
N VAL A 107 -6.47 -3.01 3.80
CA VAL A 107 -5.13 -3.04 4.42
C VAL A 107 -4.54 -4.45 4.40
N ILE A 108 -5.35 -5.49 4.60
CA ILE A 108 -4.93 -6.90 4.43
C ILE A 108 -4.47 -7.14 2.99
N GLY A 109 -5.25 -6.70 2.00
CA GLY A 109 -4.89 -6.79 0.58
C GLY A 109 -3.56 -6.09 0.29
N ILE A 110 -3.38 -4.86 0.77
CA ILE A 110 -2.12 -4.12 0.66
C ILE A 110 -0.97 -4.92 1.28
N SER A 111 -1.15 -5.51 2.46
CA SER A 111 -0.12 -6.27 3.17
C SER A 111 0.34 -7.49 2.39
N ILE A 112 -0.60 -8.20 1.76
CA ILE A 112 -0.33 -9.41 0.96
C ILE A 112 0.55 -9.10 -0.25
N PHE A 113 0.33 -7.96 -0.93
CA PHE A 113 1.10 -7.57 -2.11
C PHE A 113 2.35 -6.75 -1.79
N TYR A 114 2.39 -6.05 -0.66
CA TYR A 114 3.52 -5.23 -0.27
C TYR A 114 4.78 -6.05 0.05
N GLY A 115 4.64 -7.16 0.79
CA GLY A 115 5.74 -8.04 1.13
C GLY A 115 6.48 -8.60 -0.09
N PRO A 116 5.79 -9.27 -1.01
CA PRO A 116 6.39 -9.78 -2.25
C PRO A 116 7.03 -8.68 -3.11
N ALA A 117 6.43 -7.49 -3.23
CA ALA A 117 7.01 -6.37 -3.94
C ALA A 117 8.39 -5.99 -3.39
N GLN A 118 8.52 -5.91 -2.06
CA GLN A 118 9.77 -5.58 -1.38
C GLN A 118 10.84 -6.67 -1.57
N THR A 119 10.47 -7.93 -1.45
CA THR A 119 11.38 -9.06 -1.60
C THR A 119 11.87 -9.18 -3.03
N ALA A 120 10.95 -9.17 -4.00
CA ALA A 120 11.28 -9.31 -5.41
C ALA A 120 12.07 -8.12 -5.96
N SER A 121 11.83 -6.88 -5.50
CA SER A 121 12.61 -5.72 -5.93
C SER A 121 14.07 -5.80 -5.51
N ARG A 122 14.35 -6.30 -4.30
CA ARG A 122 15.72 -6.56 -3.84
C ARG A 122 16.38 -7.70 -4.61
N ALA A 123 15.64 -8.79 -4.86
CA ALA A 123 16.13 -9.91 -5.66
C ALA A 123 16.46 -9.50 -7.10
N LEU A 124 15.59 -8.69 -7.73
CA LEU A 124 15.81 -8.14 -9.06
C LEU A 124 17.08 -7.28 -9.11
N MET A 125 17.26 -6.42 -8.10
CA MET A 125 18.45 -5.57 -7.99
C MET A 125 19.73 -6.42 -7.92
N VAL A 126 19.74 -7.50 -7.14
CA VAL A 126 20.89 -8.44 -7.08
C VAL A 126 21.17 -9.06 -8.45
N LYS A 127 20.13 -9.52 -9.17
CA LYS A 127 20.26 -10.14 -10.49
C LYS A 127 20.80 -9.17 -11.55
N LEU A 128 20.44 -7.90 -11.48
CA LEU A 128 20.85 -6.87 -12.43
C LEU A 128 22.23 -6.29 -12.12
N SER A 129 22.74 -6.45 -10.90
CA SER A 129 23.99 -5.85 -10.45
C SER A 129 25.19 -6.74 -10.82
N PRO A 130 26.29 -6.18 -11.37
CA PRO A 130 27.55 -6.88 -11.49
C PRO A 130 28.07 -7.29 -10.12
N GLN A 131 28.59 -8.51 -9.98
CA GLN A 131 29.06 -9.04 -8.69
C GLN A 131 30.14 -8.17 -8.04
N GLU A 132 31.05 -7.61 -8.83
CA GLU A 132 32.14 -6.75 -8.36
C GLU A 132 31.66 -5.40 -7.78
N LYS A 133 30.47 -4.92 -8.17
CA LYS A 133 29.90 -3.62 -7.80
C LYS A 133 28.59 -3.72 -7.00
N MET A 134 28.29 -4.90 -6.48
CA MET A 134 27.01 -5.14 -5.80
C MET A 134 26.75 -4.15 -4.66
N THR A 135 27.77 -3.81 -3.85
CA THR A 135 27.65 -2.86 -2.75
C THR A 135 27.28 -1.45 -3.22
N GLU A 136 27.88 -1.00 -4.34
CA GLU A 136 27.57 0.30 -4.94
C GLU A 136 26.12 0.36 -5.43
N PHE A 137 25.65 -0.70 -6.10
CA PHE A 137 24.27 -0.81 -6.58
C PHE A 137 23.26 -0.86 -5.43
N PHE A 138 23.57 -1.55 -4.32
CA PHE A 138 22.73 -1.50 -3.11
C PHE A 138 22.68 -0.11 -2.50
N GLY A 139 23.79 0.62 -2.50
CA GLY A 139 23.84 2.01 -2.09
C GLY A 139 22.95 2.91 -2.95
N LEU A 140 23.04 2.78 -4.28
CA LEU A 140 22.18 3.51 -5.23
C LEU A 140 20.69 3.16 -5.07
N TYR A 141 20.36 1.87 -4.87
CA TYR A 141 19.00 1.43 -4.62
C TYR A 141 18.42 2.05 -3.34
N ALA A 142 19.18 2.01 -2.25
CA ALA A 142 18.78 2.61 -0.98
C ALA A 142 18.66 4.15 -1.08
N PHE A 143 19.59 4.79 -1.79
CA PHE A 143 19.57 6.22 -2.05
C PHE A 143 18.35 6.62 -2.89
N ALA A 144 18.08 5.93 -3.99
CA ALA A 144 16.91 6.19 -4.83
C ALA A 144 15.61 6.07 -4.03
N GLY A 145 15.46 5.00 -3.21
CA GLY A 145 14.28 4.81 -2.37
C GLY A 145 14.08 5.93 -1.33
N LYS A 146 15.16 6.42 -0.73
CA LYS A 146 15.10 7.52 0.25
C LYS A 146 14.88 8.88 -0.43
N SER A 147 15.57 9.14 -1.55
CA SER A 147 15.47 10.39 -2.28
C SER A 147 14.09 10.63 -2.86
N THR A 148 13.36 9.58 -3.21
CA THR A 148 12.01 9.68 -3.76
C THR A 148 10.91 9.59 -2.69
N ALA A 149 11.26 9.31 -1.43
CA ALA A 149 10.28 9.11 -0.36
C ALA A 149 9.40 10.34 -0.07
N TRP A 150 9.89 11.54 -0.35
CA TRP A 150 9.16 12.80 -0.17
C TRP A 150 8.22 13.14 -1.33
N LEU A 151 8.39 12.51 -2.51
CA LEU A 151 7.59 12.83 -3.71
C LEU A 151 6.09 12.60 -3.48
N VAL A 152 5.71 11.47 -2.88
CA VAL A 152 4.30 11.16 -2.60
C VAL A 152 3.70 12.17 -1.62
N PRO A 153 4.26 12.39 -0.40
CA PRO A 153 3.74 13.40 0.51
C PRO A 153 3.78 14.83 -0.07
N GLY A 154 4.81 15.16 -0.86
CA GLY A 154 4.93 16.45 -1.51
C GLY A 154 3.80 16.70 -2.51
N LEU A 155 3.56 15.77 -3.42
CA LEU A 155 2.45 15.85 -4.37
C LEU A 155 1.09 15.86 -3.68
N MET A 156 0.92 15.05 -2.63
CA MET A 156 -0.29 15.06 -1.80
C MET A 156 -0.55 16.44 -1.20
N SER A 157 0.47 17.08 -0.62
CA SER A 157 0.34 18.41 -0.02
C SER A 157 -0.08 19.46 -1.05
N ILE A 158 0.47 19.39 -2.26
CA ILE A 158 0.12 20.28 -3.36
C ILE A 158 -1.35 20.06 -3.75
N ILE A 159 -1.76 18.82 -4.02
CA ILE A 159 -3.14 18.51 -4.42
C ILE A 159 -4.12 18.92 -3.31
N LEU A 160 -3.79 18.64 -2.06
CA LEU A 160 -4.62 19.02 -0.91
C LEU A 160 -4.79 20.54 -0.82
N ALA A 161 -3.72 21.31 -1.07
CA ALA A 161 -3.77 22.78 -1.04
C ALA A 161 -4.69 23.35 -2.13
N PHE A 162 -4.75 22.73 -3.32
CA PHE A 162 -5.60 23.18 -4.42
C PHE A 162 -7.04 22.67 -4.34
N THR A 163 -7.25 21.44 -3.85
CA THR A 163 -8.59 20.80 -3.88
C THR A 163 -9.31 20.84 -2.55
N GLY A 164 -8.58 21.05 -1.45
CA GLY A 164 -9.11 20.96 -0.09
C GLY A 164 -9.57 19.56 0.33
N SER A 165 -9.37 18.53 -0.52
CA SER A 165 -9.84 17.17 -0.29
C SER A 165 -8.67 16.18 -0.19
N LEU A 166 -8.65 15.43 0.92
CA LEU A 166 -7.66 14.40 1.13
C LEU A 166 -7.84 13.22 0.17
N GLN A 167 -9.06 12.91 -0.23
CA GLN A 167 -9.36 11.85 -1.20
C GLN A 167 -8.67 12.10 -2.54
N TYR A 168 -8.75 13.33 -3.07
CA TYR A 168 -8.03 13.70 -4.29
C TYR A 168 -6.51 13.67 -4.11
N ALA A 169 -6.02 14.10 -2.94
CA ALA A 169 -4.59 14.04 -2.65
C ALA A 169 -4.03 12.61 -2.66
N MET A 170 -4.82 11.63 -2.22
CA MET A 170 -4.45 10.21 -2.23
C MET A 170 -4.32 9.61 -3.63
N ILE A 171 -4.90 10.21 -4.67
CA ILE A 171 -4.72 9.78 -6.08
C ILE A 171 -3.24 9.81 -6.47
N SER A 172 -2.42 10.63 -5.80
CA SER A 172 -0.97 10.64 -6.01
C SER A 172 -0.31 9.26 -5.80
N ILE A 173 -0.82 8.44 -4.88
CA ILE A 173 -0.31 7.08 -4.64
C ILE A 173 -0.60 6.20 -5.86
N VAL A 174 -1.82 6.28 -6.39
CA VAL A 174 -2.24 5.54 -7.59
C VAL A 174 -1.38 5.96 -8.79
N PHE A 175 -1.14 7.27 -8.93
CA PHE A 175 -0.30 7.81 -9.99
C PHE A 175 1.13 7.24 -9.93
N PHE A 176 1.80 7.28 -8.78
CA PHE A 176 3.15 6.72 -8.64
C PHE A 176 3.19 5.19 -8.80
N ASN A 177 2.13 4.50 -8.41
CA ASN A 177 2.01 3.06 -8.64
C ASN A 177 1.93 2.74 -10.15
N LEU A 178 1.12 3.50 -10.91
CA LEU A 178 1.06 3.39 -12.36
C LEU A 178 2.39 3.69 -13.04
N VAL A 179 3.10 4.73 -12.59
CA VAL A 179 4.47 5.01 -13.07
C VAL A 179 5.41 3.83 -12.81
N GLY A 180 5.28 3.18 -11.65
CA GLY A 180 6.03 1.97 -11.32
C GLY A 180 5.71 0.80 -12.26
N ILE A 181 4.44 0.56 -12.57
CA ILE A 181 3.99 -0.48 -13.52
C ILE A 181 4.57 -0.19 -14.91
N ILE A 182 4.45 1.04 -15.39
CA ILE A 182 5.00 1.44 -16.70
C ILE A 182 6.52 1.27 -16.72
N GLY A 183 7.21 1.68 -15.64
CA GLY A 183 8.66 1.52 -15.52
C GLY A 183 9.11 0.07 -15.61
N MET A 184 8.34 -0.87 -15.08
CA MET A 184 8.65 -2.30 -15.14
C MET A 184 8.60 -2.89 -16.56
N TYR A 185 7.90 -2.27 -17.51
CA TYR A 185 7.94 -2.71 -18.91
C TYR A 185 9.33 -2.55 -19.54
N PHE A 186 10.06 -1.50 -19.14
CA PHE A 186 11.40 -1.21 -19.67
C PHE A 186 12.50 -2.05 -18.99
N VAL A 187 12.22 -2.73 -17.88
CA VAL A 187 13.18 -3.60 -17.21
C VAL A 187 13.22 -4.96 -17.91
N SER A 188 14.41 -5.39 -18.37
CA SER A 188 14.65 -6.73 -18.93
C SER A 188 15.35 -7.58 -17.87
N GLU A 189 14.71 -8.64 -17.40
CA GLU A 189 15.32 -9.68 -16.58
C GLU A 189 16.00 -10.66 -17.53
N LYS A 190 17.35 -10.71 -17.51
CA LYS A 190 18.15 -11.69 -18.26
C LYS A 190 18.29 -12.98 -17.47
#